data_74a0da6fd1fd0b3b6f15ccce0c7ab38b
#
_entry.id   74a0da6fd1fd0b3b6f15ccce0c7ab38b
#
_cell.length_a   1.000
_cell.length_b   1.000
_cell.length_c   1.000
_cell.angle_alpha   90.00
_cell.angle_beta   90.00
_cell.angle_gamma   90.00
#
_symmetry.space_group_name_H-M   'P 1'
#
loop_
_entity.id
_entity.type
_entity.pdbx_description
1 polymer ?
#
loop_
_entity_poly.entity_id
_entity_poly.type
_entity_poly.pdbx_seq_one_letter_code
_entity_poly.pdbx_strand_id
1 'polypeptide(L)'
;MVDTNVLIAASTYMFSRDLSIELKHKFFDQAISLIGLLKKYLTKRIGITTRTIEDEAYYNLEEAVREEVSKITDRKADFVLFSTILDSCENRLKEILSYLLREPVDQHQVNQNYLKVANMYEALTRKARSLPTPKKYATIRKKSVSPGLRTAAFEVFLITYKNRNAQLFHLLSKPVEESDKIILAEAIYLFNLYKQTYGKDVIFLISSMDHHFSPIRKSGFESRPVTDAIQENFGIMCDWPYQVEQVLKSYLK
;
A
#
# COMPACT_ATOMS: atom_id res chain seq x y z
N MET A 1 6.74 -7.02 5.85
CA MET A 1 5.81 -7.75 4.96
C MET A 1 5.61 -6.94 3.69
N VAL A 2 5.58 -7.59 2.55
CA VAL A 2 5.43 -6.95 1.23
C VAL A 2 3.99 -7.19 0.77
N ASP A 3 3.27 -6.10 0.52
CA ASP A 3 1.87 -6.14 0.12
C ASP A 3 1.69 -6.46 -1.37
N THR A 4 0.54 -6.96 -1.76
CA THR A 4 0.13 -7.39 -3.10
C THR A 4 0.47 -6.36 -4.19
N ASN A 5 0.11 -5.09 -3.98
CA ASN A 5 0.33 -4.05 -4.98
C ASN A 5 1.82 -3.74 -5.24
N VAL A 6 2.69 -3.97 -4.24
CA VAL A 6 4.14 -3.86 -4.42
C VAL A 6 4.68 -5.01 -5.26
N LEU A 7 4.18 -6.23 -5.01
CA LEU A 7 4.54 -7.42 -5.81
C LEU A 7 4.13 -7.25 -7.26
N ILE A 8 2.89 -6.82 -7.50
CA ILE A 8 2.35 -6.55 -8.84
C ILE A 8 3.20 -5.48 -9.55
N ALA A 9 3.47 -4.34 -8.87
CA ALA A 9 4.26 -3.27 -9.48
C ALA A 9 5.69 -3.71 -9.83
N ALA A 10 6.33 -4.53 -8.98
CA ALA A 10 7.66 -5.09 -9.26
C ALA A 10 7.65 -6.16 -10.36
N SER A 11 6.53 -6.84 -10.55
CA SER A 11 6.39 -7.91 -11.54
C SER A 11 5.97 -7.39 -12.91
N THR A 12 5.18 -6.32 -12.97
CA THR A 12 4.64 -5.74 -14.21
C THR A 12 5.72 -4.95 -14.95
N TYR A 13 6.63 -5.69 -15.56
CA TYR A 13 7.71 -5.17 -16.40
C TYR A 13 8.06 -6.17 -17.50
N MET A 14 8.13 -5.69 -18.72
CA MET A 14 8.68 -6.41 -19.86
C MET A 14 9.41 -5.44 -20.78
N PHE A 15 10.55 -5.86 -21.27
CA PHE A 15 11.24 -5.20 -22.36
C PHE A 15 11.47 -6.20 -23.49
N SER A 16 11.01 -5.88 -24.69
CA SER A 16 11.28 -6.65 -25.91
C SER A 16 11.80 -5.76 -27.01
N ARG A 17 13.06 -5.98 -27.39
CA ARG A 17 13.68 -5.26 -28.51
C ARG A 17 13.02 -5.61 -29.83
N ASP A 18 12.66 -6.89 -30.02
CA ASP A 18 12.08 -7.40 -31.27
C ASP A 18 10.68 -6.82 -31.53
N LEU A 19 9.91 -6.59 -30.47
CA LEU A 19 8.59 -5.98 -30.53
C LEU A 19 8.62 -4.45 -30.37
N SER A 20 9.79 -3.87 -30.10
CA SER A 20 9.94 -2.44 -29.75
C SER A 20 8.98 -1.99 -28.64
N ILE A 21 8.75 -2.85 -27.63
CA ILE A 21 7.83 -2.61 -26.54
C ILE A 21 8.61 -2.58 -25.23
N GLU A 22 8.36 -1.53 -24.44
CA GLU A 22 8.66 -1.49 -23.00
C GLU A 22 7.34 -1.32 -22.23
N LEU A 23 7.03 -2.31 -21.42
CA LEU A 23 5.91 -2.28 -20.48
C LEU A 23 6.49 -2.11 -19.07
N LYS A 24 6.04 -1.08 -18.34
CA LYS A 24 6.57 -0.76 -17.02
C LYS A 24 5.50 -0.13 -16.16
N HIS A 25 5.17 -0.76 -15.04
CA HIS A 25 4.27 -0.16 -14.06
C HIS A 25 4.83 1.17 -13.53
N LYS A 26 3.98 2.18 -13.31
CA LYS A 26 4.39 3.53 -12.85
C LYS A 26 5.20 3.57 -11.55
N PHE A 27 5.06 2.57 -10.69
CA PHE A 27 5.80 2.45 -9.42
C PHE A 27 6.86 1.36 -9.44
N PHE A 28 7.18 0.80 -10.62
CA PHE A 28 8.15 -0.29 -10.77
C PHE A 28 9.48 0.00 -10.07
N ASP A 29 10.05 1.19 -10.29
CA ASP A 29 11.40 1.51 -9.78
C ASP A 29 11.47 1.48 -8.25
N GLN A 30 10.41 1.96 -7.57
CA GLN A 30 10.35 1.92 -6.10
C GLN A 30 10.14 0.50 -5.57
N ALA A 31 9.27 -0.25 -6.22
CA ALA A 31 8.97 -1.63 -5.84
C ALA A 31 10.20 -2.52 -6.06
N ILE A 32 10.84 -2.45 -7.23
CA ILE A 32 12.00 -3.30 -7.55
C ILE A 32 13.24 -2.94 -6.72
N SER A 33 13.41 -1.69 -6.32
CA SER A 33 14.49 -1.27 -5.41
C SER A 33 14.35 -1.95 -4.05
N LEU A 34 13.15 -1.96 -3.46
CA LEU A 34 12.88 -2.67 -2.23
C LEU A 34 13.12 -4.19 -2.38
N ILE A 35 12.58 -4.81 -3.43
CA ILE A 35 12.78 -6.24 -3.70
C ILE A 35 14.26 -6.57 -3.85
N GLY A 36 15.03 -5.73 -4.54
CA GLY A 36 16.49 -5.87 -4.67
C GLY A 36 17.22 -5.84 -3.32
N LEU A 37 16.77 -4.97 -2.40
CA LEU A 37 17.29 -4.96 -1.02
C LEU A 37 16.95 -6.26 -0.28
N LEU A 38 15.71 -6.74 -0.38
CA LEU A 38 15.29 -7.99 0.26
C LEU A 38 16.05 -9.19 -0.29
N LYS A 39 16.26 -9.26 -1.61
CA LYS A 39 17.11 -10.27 -2.26
C LYS A 39 18.54 -10.24 -1.73
N LYS A 40 19.13 -9.05 -1.62
CA LYS A 40 20.50 -8.88 -1.08
C LYS A 40 20.66 -9.43 0.33
N TYR A 41 19.63 -9.33 1.15
CA TYR A 41 19.62 -9.78 2.54
C TYR A 41 18.76 -11.03 2.75
N LEU A 42 18.63 -11.89 1.74
CA LEU A 42 17.80 -13.10 1.77
C LEU A 42 18.14 -14.01 2.96
N THR A 43 19.42 -14.16 3.29
CA THR A 43 19.89 -14.97 4.44
C THR A 43 19.40 -14.44 5.79
N LYS A 44 19.07 -13.15 5.89
CA LYS A 44 18.53 -12.54 7.11
C LYS A 44 17.00 -12.70 7.22
N ARG A 45 16.34 -13.26 6.20
CA ARG A 45 14.90 -13.53 6.17
C ARG A 45 14.03 -12.34 6.56
N ILE A 46 14.39 -11.14 6.09
CA ILE A 46 13.71 -9.88 6.43
C ILE A 46 12.48 -9.58 5.56
N GLY A 47 12.38 -10.22 4.40
CA GLY A 47 11.24 -10.10 3.48
C GLY A 47 10.23 -11.20 3.74
N ILE A 48 8.98 -10.83 4.01
CA ILE A 48 7.91 -11.77 4.38
C ILE A 48 6.73 -11.58 3.44
N THR A 49 6.10 -12.69 3.07
CA THR A 49 4.79 -12.78 2.41
C THR A 49 3.91 -13.81 3.11
N THR A 50 2.63 -13.80 2.79
CA THR A 50 1.66 -14.80 3.24
C THR A 50 0.96 -15.42 2.02
N ARG A 51 0.25 -16.53 2.23
CA ARG A 51 -0.52 -17.15 1.16
C ARG A 51 -1.58 -16.20 0.59
N THR A 52 -2.26 -15.47 1.44
CA THR A 52 -3.28 -14.49 1.04
C THR A 52 -2.71 -13.45 0.06
N ILE A 53 -1.53 -12.90 0.38
CA ILE A 53 -0.85 -11.92 -0.48
C ILE A 53 -0.43 -12.54 -1.82
N GLU A 54 0.11 -13.77 -1.78
CA GLU A 54 0.52 -14.47 -3.00
C GLU A 54 -0.66 -14.76 -3.92
N ASP A 55 -1.74 -15.37 -3.37
CA ASP A 55 -2.94 -15.72 -4.12
C ASP A 55 -3.59 -14.45 -4.72
N GLU A 56 -3.65 -13.36 -3.96
CA GLU A 56 -4.16 -12.07 -4.44
C GLU A 56 -3.26 -11.46 -5.52
N ALA A 57 -1.94 -11.56 -5.38
CA ALA A 57 -0.99 -11.05 -6.38
C ALA A 57 -1.15 -11.78 -7.73
N TYR A 58 -1.30 -13.10 -7.71
CA TYR A 58 -1.56 -13.86 -8.94
C TYR A 58 -2.92 -13.50 -9.55
N TYR A 59 -3.96 -13.37 -8.73
CA TYR A 59 -5.29 -13.04 -9.21
C TYR A 59 -5.35 -11.66 -9.89
N ASN A 60 -4.68 -10.66 -9.33
CA ASN A 60 -4.74 -9.28 -9.80
C ASN A 60 -3.67 -8.96 -10.88
N LEU A 61 -2.68 -9.84 -11.09
CA LEU A 61 -1.60 -9.59 -12.07
C LEU A 61 -2.12 -9.45 -13.50
N GLU A 62 -3.07 -10.29 -13.89
CA GLU A 62 -3.66 -10.25 -15.25
C GLU A 62 -4.31 -8.89 -15.52
N GLU A 63 -5.09 -8.37 -14.56
CA GLU A 63 -5.75 -7.07 -14.73
C GLU A 63 -4.72 -5.93 -14.81
N ALA A 64 -3.69 -5.97 -13.97
CA ALA A 64 -2.61 -4.98 -13.98
C ALA A 64 -1.83 -4.99 -15.31
N VAL A 65 -1.52 -6.17 -15.84
CA VAL A 65 -0.88 -6.31 -17.17
C VAL A 65 -1.80 -5.79 -18.27
N ARG A 66 -3.08 -6.12 -18.23
CA ARG A 66 -4.08 -5.65 -19.20
C ARG A 66 -4.19 -4.13 -19.20
N GLU A 67 -4.19 -3.51 -18.02
CA GLU A 67 -4.22 -2.06 -17.87
C GLU A 67 -2.97 -1.41 -18.50
N GLU A 68 -1.78 -1.95 -18.24
CA GLU A 68 -0.54 -1.41 -18.82
C GLU A 68 -0.43 -1.64 -20.33
N VAL A 69 -0.84 -2.81 -20.84
CA VAL A 69 -0.87 -3.11 -22.28
C VAL A 69 -1.81 -2.17 -23.01
N SER A 70 -2.97 -1.84 -22.44
CA SER A 70 -3.93 -0.93 -23.05
C SER A 70 -3.40 0.49 -23.26
N LYS A 71 -2.36 0.89 -22.52
CA LYS A 71 -1.69 2.20 -22.67
C LYS A 71 -0.71 2.24 -23.84
N ILE A 72 -0.23 1.08 -24.27
CA ILE A 72 0.81 0.96 -25.31
C ILE A 72 0.19 0.71 -26.70
N THR A 73 -0.97 0.06 -26.73
CA THR A 73 -1.61 -0.36 -27.99
C THR A 73 -3.02 0.22 -28.09
N ASP A 74 -3.27 1.02 -29.14
CA ASP A 74 -4.62 1.46 -29.55
C ASP A 74 -5.50 0.32 -30.10
N ARG A 75 -4.94 -0.87 -30.28
CA ARG A 75 -5.63 -2.07 -30.74
C ARG A 75 -6.03 -2.92 -29.52
N LYS A 76 -7.20 -3.58 -29.60
CA LYS A 76 -7.47 -4.74 -28.76
C LYS A 76 -6.25 -5.65 -28.88
N ALA A 77 -5.46 -5.72 -27.79
CA ALA A 77 -4.17 -6.39 -27.80
C ALA A 77 -4.32 -7.77 -28.45
N ASP A 78 -3.44 -8.07 -29.41
CA ASP A 78 -3.33 -9.40 -29.97
C ASP A 78 -3.21 -10.36 -28.78
N PHE A 79 -4.09 -11.34 -28.71
CA PHE A 79 -4.15 -12.30 -27.59
C PHE A 79 -2.78 -12.96 -27.36
N VAL A 80 -2.03 -13.24 -28.43
CA VAL A 80 -0.69 -13.82 -28.36
C VAL A 80 0.29 -12.86 -27.66
N LEU A 81 0.25 -11.58 -28.01
CA LEU A 81 1.10 -10.57 -27.38
C LEU A 81 0.77 -10.42 -25.89
N PHE A 82 -0.52 -10.33 -25.57
CA PHE A 82 -0.96 -10.24 -24.16
C PHE A 82 -0.53 -11.47 -23.36
N SER A 83 -0.72 -12.68 -23.87
CA SER A 83 -0.31 -13.93 -23.22
C SER A 83 1.20 -13.95 -22.98
N THR A 84 2.00 -13.58 -23.99
CA THR A 84 3.46 -13.51 -23.86
C THR A 84 3.92 -12.53 -22.77
N ILE A 85 3.28 -11.36 -22.70
CA ILE A 85 3.57 -10.36 -21.66
C ILE A 85 3.18 -10.88 -20.29
N LEU A 86 1.99 -11.48 -20.17
CA LEU A 86 1.50 -12.03 -18.91
C LEU A 86 2.42 -13.14 -18.40
N ASP A 87 2.81 -14.08 -19.24
CA ASP A 87 3.76 -15.15 -18.90
C ASP A 87 5.10 -14.60 -18.39
N SER A 88 5.60 -13.53 -19.02
CA SER A 88 6.82 -12.86 -18.58
C SER A 88 6.66 -12.23 -17.20
N CYS A 89 5.54 -11.55 -16.94
CA CYS A 89 5.23 -10.93 -15.67
C CYS A 89 4.99 -11.97 -14.56
N GLU A 90 4.32 -13.07 -14.85
CA GLU A 90 4.14 -14.19 -13.92
C GLU A 90 5.48 -14.85 -13.53
N ASN A 91 6.37 -15.07 -14.48
CA ASN A 91 7.69 -15.63 -14.19
C ASN A 91 8.50 -14.68 -13.30
N ARG A 92 8.38 -13.37 -13.52
CA ARG A 92 8.99 -12.38 -12.64
C ARG A 92 8.36 -12.39 -11.25
N LEU A 93 7.04 -12.52 -11.12
CA LEU A 93 6.37 -12.65 -9.82
C LEU A 93 6.88 -13.88 -9.07
N LYS A 94 6.98 -15.04 -9.73
CA LYS A 94 7.56 -16.27 -9.15
C LYS A 94 8.98 -16.05 -8.66
N GLU A 95 9.81 -15.36 -9.44
CA GLU A 95 11.17 -15.01 -9.04
C GLU A 95 11.18 -14.12 -7.81
N ILE A 96 10.36 -13.06 -7.77
CA ILE A 96 10.25 -12.14 -6.63
C ILE A 96 9.80 -12.88 -5.37
N LEU A 97 8.78 -13.73 -5.47
CA LEU A 97 8.29 -14.53 -4.35
C LEU A 97 9.36 -15.47 -3.78
N SER A 98 10.29 -15.96 -4.62
CA SER A 98 11.42 -16.78 -4.16
C SER A 98 12.39 -16.05 -3.22
N TYR A 99 12.36 -14.72 -3.19
CA TYR A 99 13.18 -13.89 -2.28
C TYR A 99 12.49 -13.58 -0.96
N LEU A 100 11.23 -13.97 -0.81
CA LEU A 100 10.43 -13.71 0.37
C LEU A 100 10.22 -15.00 1.16
N LEU A 101 10.20 -14.86 2.48
CA LEU A 101 9.83 -15.95 3.36
C LEU A 101 8.30 -16.03 3.42
N ARG A 102 7.74 -17.14 2.94
CA ARG A 102 6.33 -17.41 3.10
C ARG A 102 6.07 -17.91 4.52
N GLU A 103 5.41 -17.08 5.32
CA GLU A 103 5.07 -17.41 6.69
C GLU A 103 3.69 -18.08 6.78
N PRO A 104 3.61 -19.21 7.50
CA PRO A 104 2.32 -19.80 7.83
C PRO A 104 1.59 -18.94 8.86
N VAL A 105 0.27 -18.84 8.73
CA VAL A 105 -0.58 -18.12 9.66
C VAL A 105 -1.58 -19.04 10.34
N ASP A 106 -1.83 -18.84 11.64
CA ASP A 106 -2.91 -19.50 12.37
C ASP A 106 -4.23 -18.78 12.07
N GLN A 107 -5.10 -19.43 11.31
CA GLN A 107 -6.36 -18.85 10.87
C GLN A 107 -7.28 -18.45 12.04
N HIS A 108 -7.23 -19.15 13.18
CA HIS A 108 -8.02 -18.79 14.35
C HIS A 108 -7.57 -17.45 14.93
N GLN A 109 -6.26 -17.26 15.06
CA GLN A 109 -5.66 -16.00 15.54
C GLN A 109 -5.88 -14.87 14.54
N VAL A 110 -5.77 -15.15 13.24
CA VAL A 110 -6.07 -14.17 12.19
C VAL A 110 -7.52 -13.70 12.27
N ASN A 111 -8.49 -14.61 12.46
CA ASN A 111 -9.91 -14.25 12.60
C ASN A 111 -10.16 -13.37 13.84
N GLN A 112 -9.48 -13.60 14.95
CA GLN A 112 -9.56 -12.75 16.13
C GLN A 112 -9.00 -11.34 15.86
N ASN A 113 -7.88 -11.27 15.16
CA ASN A 113 -7.27 -9.99 14.77
C ASN A 113 -8.11 -9.25 13.73
N TYR A 114 -8.74 -9.97 12.80
CA TYR A 114 -9.65 -9.40 11.80
C TYR A 114 -10.76 -8.58 12.44
N LEU A 115 -11.39 -9.05 13.51
CA LEU A 115 -12.41 -8.29 14.23
C LEU A 115 -11.88 -6.97 14.79
N LYS A 116 -10.64 -6.95 15.31
CA LYS A 116 -9.99 -5.72 15.80
C LYS A 116 -9.72 -4.74 14.65
N VAL A 117 -9.24 -5.26 13.52
CA VAL A 117 -8.98 -4.49 12.31
C VAL A 117 -10.26 -3.89 11.75
N ALA A 118 -11.32 -4.70 11.61
CA ALA A 118 -12.61 -4.25 11.14
C ALA A 118 -13.19 -3.13 12.00
N ASN A 119 -13.11 -3.27 13.33
CA ASN A 119 -13.56 -2.25 14.28
C ASN A 119 -12.76 -0.95 14.17
N MET A 120 -11.44 -1.04 13.98
CA MET A 120 -10.58 0.14 13.75
C MET A 120 -10.99 0.89 12.49
N TYR A 121 -11.13 0.19 11.36
CA TYR A 121 -11.54 0.83 10.10
C TYR A 121 -12.96 1.39 10.16
N GLU A 122 -13.89 0.72 10.85
CA GLU A 122 -15.23 1.26 11.08
C GLU A 122 -15.19 2.56 11.90
N ALA A 123 -14.38 2.61 12.96
CA ALA A 123 -14.18 3.82 13.76
C ALA A 123 -13.60 4.97 12.93
N LEU A 124 -12.59 4.70 12.09
CA LEU A 124 -12.02 5.67 11.17
C LEU A 124 -13.02 6.16 10.12
N THR A 125 -13.84 5.25 9.58
CA THR A 125 -14.91 5.60 8.63
C THR A 125 -15.99 6.46 9.29
N ARG A 126 -16.40 6.15 10.52
CA ARG A 126 -17.32 7.00 11.31
C ARG A 126 -16.71 8.37 11.57
N LYS A 127 -15.44 8.44 11.95
CA LYS A 127 -14.70 9.71 12.09
C LYS A 127 -14.69 10.49 10.78
N ALA A 128 -14.39 9.84 9.66
CA ALA A 128 -14.37 10.47 8.34
C ALA A 128 -15.75 11.05 7.97
N ARG A 129 -16.84 10.32 8.22
CA ARG A 129 -18.23 10.77 7.98
C ARG A 129 -18.62 11.96 8.86
N SER A 130 -18.10 12.05 10.07
CA SER A 130 -18.36 13.17 10.98
C SER A 130 -17.66 14.46 10.57
N LEU A 131 -16.59 14.37 9.77
CA LEU A 131 -15.87 15.53 9.27
C LEU A 131 -16.68 16.24 8.18
N PRO A 132 -16.82 17.58 8.23
CA PRO A 132 -17.42 18.29 7.12
C PRO A 132 -16.57 18.11 5.86
N THR A 133 -17.23 17.86 4.73
CA THR A 133 -16.52 17.81 3.44
C THR A 133 -15.74 19.09 3.21
N PRO A 134 -14.64 19.10 2.44
CA PRO A 134 -13.86 20.29 2.16
C PRO A 134 -14.74 21.47 1.67
N LYS A 135 -15.74 21.18 0.82
CA LYS A 135 -16.72 22.16 0.32
C LYS A 135 -17.61 22.70 1.44
N LYS A 136 -18.14 21.83 2.31
CA LYS A 136 -18.96 22.22 3.47
C LYS A 136 -18.13 22.98 4.51
N TYR A 137 -16.90 22.56 4.75
CA TYR A 137 -15.96 23.24 5.64
C TYR A 137 -15.67 24.67 5.15
N ALA A 138 -15.43 24.85 3.85
CA ALA A 138 -15.27 26.16 3.23
C ALA A 138 -16.49 27.07 3.47
N THR A 139 -17.69 26.53 3.33
CA THR A 139 -18.94 27.29 3.56
C THR A 139 -19.10 27.72 5.01
N ILE A 140 -18.81 26.84 5.96
CA ILE A 140 -18.86 27.14 7.42
C ILE A 140 -17.86 28.25 7.76
N ARG A 141 -16.62 28.12 7.29
CA ARG A 141 -15.56 29.10 7.53
C ARG A 141 -15.84 30.45 6.89
N LYS A 142 -16.40 30.48 5.68
CA LYS A 142 -16.82 31.72 5.01
C LYS A 142 -17.83 32.53 5.84
N LYS A 143 -18.71 31.87 6.57
CA LYS A 143 -19.68 32.50 7.47
C LYS A 143 -19.06 33.07 8.75
N SER A 144 -17.96 32.46 9.23
CA SER A 144 -17.31 32.81 10.49
C SER A 144 -16.14 33.79 10.36
N VAL A 145 -15.73 34.17 9.16
CA VAL A 145 -14.61 35.10 8.91
C VAL A 145 -15.09 36.34 8.26
N SER A 146 -14.68 37.50 8.79
CA SER A 146 -15.05 38.81 8.25
C SER A 146 -14.57 38.98 6.81
N PRO A 147 -15.32 39.74 5.98
CA PRO A 147 -15.03 39.89 4.55
C PRO A 147 -13.60 40.33 4.18
N GLY A 148 -12.95 41.12 5.05
CA GLY A 148 -11.57 41.59 4.84
C GLY A 148 -10.47 40.61 5.07
N LEU A 149 -10.75 39.49 5.77
CA LEU A 149 -9.79 38.41 6.06
C LEU A 149 -9.91 37.19 5.12
N ARG A 150 -10.70 37.30 4.07
CA ARG A 150 -10.88 36.23 3.04
C ARG A 150 -9.71 36.14 2.07
N THR A 151 -8.52 36.28 2.56
CA THR A 151 -7.27 36.31 1.82
C THR A 151 -6.58 34.95 1.80
N ALA A 152 -5.34 34.92 1.32
CA ALA A 152 -4.48 33.73 1.20
C ALA A 152 -4.49 32.82 2.44
N ALA A 153 -4.59 33.38 3.66
CA ALA A 153 -4.66 32.60 4.90
C ALA A 153 -5.88 31.64 4.93
N PHE A 154 -7.03 32.06 4.41
CA PHE A 154 -8.22 31.20 4.36
C PHE A 154 -8.06 30.04 3.39
N GLU A 155 -7.48 30.27 2.23
CA GLU A 155 -7.19 29.21 1.24
C GLU A 155 -6.15 28.25 1.81
N VAL A 156 -5.12 28.72 2.50
CA VAL A 156 -4.14 27.90 3.20
C VAL A 156 -4.82 27.01 4.25
N PHE A 157 -5.77 27.55 5.04
CA PHE A 157 -6.53 26.73 5.99
C PHE A 157 -7.37 25.64 5.33
N LEU A 158 -8.02 25.93 4.20
CA LEU A 158 -8.80 24.93 3.48
C LEU A 158 -7.91 23.82 2.88
N ILE A 159 -6.78 24.22 2.30
CA ILE A 159 -5.79 23.29 1.76
C ILE A 159 -5.25 22.42 2.90
N THR A 160 -4.86 23.01 4.02
CA THR A 160 -4.35 22.30 5.18
C THR A 160 -5.38 21.33 5.74
N TYR A 161 -6.65 21.75 5.89
CA TYR A 161 -7.73 20.88 6.33
C TYR A 161 -7.93 19.68 5.40
N LYS A 162 -8.02 19.93 4.09
CA LYS A 162 -8.18 18.88 3.07
C LYS A 162 -6.99 17.91 3.10
N ASN A 163 -5.78 18.45 3.15
CA ASN A 163 -4.55 17.68 3.13
C ASN A 163 -4.44 16.81 4.38
N ARG A 164 -4.62 17.39 5.59
CA ARG A 164 -4.54 16.65 6.85
C ARG A 164 -5.52 15.47 6.92
N ASN A 165 -6.70 15.60 6.32
CA ASN A 165 -7.74 14.57 6.35
C ASN A 165 -7.83 13.77 5.04
N ALA A 166 -6.88 13.91 4.13
CA ALA A 166 -6.95 13.29 2.81
C ALA A 166 -7.10 11.77 2.86
N GLN A 167 -6.38 11.10 3.76
CA GLN A 167 -6.48 9.64 3.93
C GLN A 167 -7.84 9.21 4.52
N LEU A 168 -8.43 10.00 5.42
CA LEU A 168 -9.80 9.74 5.91
C LEU A 168 -10.85 9.93 4.82
N PHE A 169 -10.73 10.98 4.00
CA PHE A 169 -11.64 11.18 2.87
C PHE A 169 -11.46 10.10 1.80
N HIS A 170 -10.27 9.53 1.66
CA HIS A 170 -10.03 8.39 0.79
C HIS A 170 -10.85 7.17 1.22
N LEU A 171 -10.94 6.86 2.52
CA LEU A 171 -11.77 5.75 3.03
C LEU A 171 -13.27 5.89 2.67
N LEU A 172 -13.76 7.13 2.48
CA LEU A 172 -15.15 7.33 2.07
C LEU A 172 -15.37 7.11 0.57
N SER A 173 -14.34 7.35 -0.24
CA SER A 173 -14.41 7.17 -1.69
C SER A 173 -14.02 5.76 -2.14
N LYS A 174 -13.10 5.13 -1.42
CA LYS A 174 -12.64 3.76 -1.63
C LYS A 174 -12.67 3.04 -0.28
N PRO A 175 -13.74 2.31 0.03
CA PRO A 175 -13.82 1.50 1.24
C PRO A 175 -12.72 0.42 1.27
N VAL A 176 -12.28 0.09 2.48
CA VAL A 176 -11.27 -0.98 2.69
C VAL A 176 -11.88 -2.33 2.32
N GLU A 177 -11.19 -3.05 1.46
CA GLU A 177 -11.61 -4.37 1.00
C GLU A 177 -11.40 -5.43 2.08
N GLU A 178 -12.04 -6.59 1.93
CA GLU A 178 -11.90 -7.68 2.89
C GLU A 178 -10.47 -8.25 2.88
N SER A 179 -9.85 -8.34 1.70
CA SER A 179 -8.46 -8.78 1.55
C SER A 179 -7.49 -7.88 2.33
N ASP A 180 -7.64 -6.55 2.25
CA ASP A 180 -6.84 -5.61 3.02
C ASP A 180 -6.91 -5.86 4.52
N LYS A 181 -8.14 -6.11 5.04
CA LYS A 181 -8.35 -6.40 6.46
C LYS A 181 -7.72 -7.72 6.88
N ILE A 182 -7.79 -8.74 6.03
CA ILE A 182 -7.17 -10.04 6.27
C ILE A 182 -5.64 -9.89 6.28
N ILE A 183 -5.05 -9.21 5.30
CA ILE A 183 -3.61 -8.95 5.23
C ILE A 183 -3.11 -8.23 6.50
N LEU A 184 -3.84 -7.23 6.99
CA LEU A 184 -3.47 -6.56 8.23
C LEU A 184 -3.64 -7.47 9.46
N ALA A 185 -4.66 -8.32 9.48
CA ALA A 185 -4.86 -9.30 10.55
C ALA A 185 -3.75 -10.36 10.59
N GLU A 186 -3.29 -10.82 9.44
CA GLU A 186 -2.12 -11.70 9.28
C GLU A 186 -0.83 -11.00 9.77
N ALA A 187 -0.64 -9.74 9.40
CA ALA A 187 0.49 -8.94 9.86
C ALA A 187 0.53 -8.81 11.39
N ILE A 188 -0.62 -8.59 12.03
CA ILE A 188 -0.74 -8.52 13.49
C ILE A 188 -0.37 -9.86 14.12
N TYR A 189 -0.85 -10.97 13.55
CA TYR A 189 -0.50 -12.31 14.02
C TYR A 189 1.01 -12.53 13.94
N LEU A 190 1.63 -12.29 12.79
CA LEU A 190 3.06 -12.47 12.58
C LEU A 190 3.90 -11.56 13.48
N PHE A 191 3.50 -10.30 13.65
CA PHE A 191 4.19 -9.38 14.55
C PHE A 191 4.19 -9.86 15.99
N ASN A 192 3.06 -10.36 16.49
CA ASN A 192 2.96 -10.91 17.83
C ASN A 192 3.81 -12.19 17.99
N LEU A 193 3.80 -13.06 16.99
CA LEU A 193 4.64 -14.26 16.94
C LEU A 193 6.12 -13.89 17.00
N TYR A 194 6.56 -12.93 16.21
CA TYR A 194 7.95 -12.48 16.21
C TYR A 194 8.36 -11.79 17.52
N LYS A 195 7.48 -11.01 18.12
CA LYS A 195 7.72 -10.43 19.45
C LYS A 195 7.90 -11.49 20.53
N GLN A 196 7.12 -12.56 20.47
CA GLN A 196 7.26 -13.70 21.39
C GLN A 196 8.58 -14.45 21.18
N THR A 197 8.98 -14.60 19.92
CA THR A 197 10.18 -15.37 19.54
C THR A 197 11.48 -14.60 19.72
N TYR A 198 11.51 -13.32 19.35
CA TYR A 198 12.74 -12.51 19.25
C TYR A 198 12.79 -11.34 20.23
N GLY A 199 11.74 -11.12 21.04
CA GLY A 199 11.70 -10.07 22.05
C GLY A 199 10.99 -8.79 21.61
N LYS A 200 11.02 -7.79 22.48
CA LYS A 200 10.21 -6.56 22.32
C LYS A 200 10.73 -5.58 21.26
N ASP A 201 12.00 -5.72 20.86
CA ASP A 201 12.67 -4.79 19.94
C ASP A 201 12.41 -5.10 18.46
N VAL A 202 11.49 -6.05 18.18
CA VAL A 202 11.07 -6.37 16.82
C VAL A 202 10.32 -5.20 16.21
N ILE A 203 10.79 -4.74 15.06
CA ILE A 203 10.11 -3.76 14.21
C ILE A 203 9.43 -4.51 13.08
N PHE A 204 8.13 -4.30 12.89
CA PHE A 204 7.37 -4.90 11.82
C PHE A 204 6.87 -3.82 10.86
N LEU A 205 7.22 -3.98 9.59
CA LEU A 205 6.93 -3.02 8.53
C LEU A 205 6.04 -3.66 7.47
N ILE A 206 4.97 -2.96 7.08
CA ILE A 206 4.21 -3.27 5.86
C ILE A 206 4.63 -2.27 4.79
N SER A 207 5.12 -2.79 3.66
CA SER A 207 5.35 -2.00 2.47
C SER A 207 4.14 -2.09 1.56
N SER A 208 3.45 -0.98 1.33
CA SER A 208 2.27 -0.91 0.48
C SER A 208 2.24 0.39 -0.31
N MET A 209 1.57 0.38 -1.46
CA MET A 209 1.25 1.57 -2.25
C MET A 209 -0.23 1.95 -2.14
N ASP A 210 -1.02 1.20 -1.38
CA ASP A 210 -2.41 1.52 -1.11
C ASP A 210 -2.54 2.47 0.09
N HIS A 211 -3.43 3.45 -0.02
CA HIS A 211 -3.70 4.43 1.02
C HIS A 211 -4.50 3.88 2.21
N HIS A 212 -4.96 2.64 2.14
CA HIS A 212 -5.49 1.92 3.30
C HIS A 212 -4.39 1.51 4.29
N PHE A 213 -3.14 1.41 3.81
CA PHE A 213 -1.96 1.12 4.63
C PHE A 213 -0.98 2.28 4.65
N SER A 214 -0.74 2.92 3.52
CA SER A 214 0.33 3.90 3.36
C SER A 214 -0.19 5.33 3.35
N PRO A 215 0.58 6.31 3.86
CA PRO A 215 0.15 7.69 3.90
C PRO A 215 -0.07 8.28 2.51
N ILE A 216 -0.97 9.24 2.40
CA ILE A 216 -1.11 10.05 1.19
C ILE A 216 -0.04 11.13 1.21
N ARG A 217 0.90 11.04 0.27
CA ARG A 217 1.95 12.04 0.06
C ARG A 217 1.74 12.79 -1.26
N LYS A 218 1.78 14.10 -1.20
CA LYS A 218 1.81 15.00 -2.35
C LYS A 218 2.81 16.11 -2.07
N SER A 219 3.22 16.86 -3.10
CA SER A 219 4.14 17.97 -2.91
C SER A 219 3.66 18.91 -1.79
N GLY A 220 4.45 19.01 -0.72
CA GLY A 220 4.20 19.91 0.39
C GLY A 220 3.28 19.39 1.50
N PHE A 221 2.74 18.16 1.44
CA PHE A 221 2.00 17.60 2.57
C PHE A 221 1.99 16.09 2.66
N GLU A 222 1.70 15.60 3.85
CA GLU A 222 1.46 14.20 4.17
C GLU A 222 0.19 14.05 5.01
N SER A 223 -0.63 13.03 4.73
CA SER A 223 -1.80 12.64 5.49
C SER A 223 -1.67 11.21 5.97
N ARG A 224 -1.66 10.98 7.28
CA ARG A 224 -1.34 9.69 7.93
C ARG A 224 -2.41 9.12 8.87
N PRO A 225 -3.63 9.66 9.03
CA PRO A 225 -4.52 9.26 10.12
C PRO A 225 -4.90 7.77 10.13
N VAL A 226 -4.89 7.09 9.01
CA VAL A 226 -5.09 5.63 8.95
C VAL A 226 -3.83 4.89 9.35
N THR A 227 -2.69 5.29 8.80
CA THR A 227 -1.38 4.73 9.09
C THR A 227 -1.02 4.88 10.58
N ASP A 228 -1.29 6.06 11.14
CA ASP A 228 -1.07 6.34 12.56
C ASP A 228 -1.99 5.46 13.44
N ALA A 229 -3.26 5.28 13.04
CA ALA A 229 -4.18 4.39 13.75
C ALA A 229 -3.71 2.91 13.72
N ILE A 230 -3.14 2.44 12.62
CA ILE A 230 -2.55 1.08 12.55
C ILE A 230 -1.37 0.99 13.53
N GLN A 231 -0.50 1.97 13.54
CA GLN A 231 0.65 1.99 14.44
C GLN A 231 0.24 2.09 15.92
N GLU A 232 -0.71 2.95 16.25
CA GLU A 232 -1.21 3.14 17.61
C GLU A 232 -1.93 1.90 18.17
N ASN A 233 -2.76 1.23 17.35
CA ASN A 233 -3.53 0.07 17.80
C ASN A 233 -2.72 -1.22 17.80
N PHE A 234 -1.79 -1.39 16.85
CA PHE A 234 -1.15 -2.69 16.61
C PHE A 234 0.39 -2.65 16.67
N GLY A 235 1.00 -1.47 16.70
CA GLY A 235 2.46 -1.31 16.73
C GLY A 235 3.14 -1.61 15.39
N ILE A 236 2.38 -1.72 14.30
CA ILE A 236 2.87 -2.01 12.95
C ILE A 236 3.06 -0.70 12.20
N MET A 237 4.23 -0.53 11.58
CA MET A 237 4.52 0.61 10.73
C MET A 237 4.16 0.29 9.28
N CYS A 238 3.40 1.16 8.63
CA CYS A 238 3.02 1.01 7.24
C CYS A 238 3.51 2.21 6.43
N ASP A 239 4.16 1.95 5.29
CA ASP A 239 4.64 3.04 4.44
C ASP A 239 4.90 2.57 2.99
N TRP A 240 5.20 3.53 2.12
CA TRP A 240 5.60 3.31 0.74
C TRP A 240 6.90 2.52 0.63
N PRO A 241 7.11 1.74 -0.46
CA PRO A 241 8.32 0.92 -0.64
C PRO A 241 9.62 1.69 -0.44
N TYR A 242 9.72 2.90 -0.95
CA TYR A 242 10.89 3.76 -0.78
C TYR A 242 11.20 4.06 0.70
N GLN A 243 10.18 4.38 1.50
CA GLN A 243 10.37 4.70 2.91
C GLN A 243 10.74 3.46 3.72
N VAL A 244 10.05 2.33 3.45
CA VAL A 244 10.40 1.04 4.05
C VAL A 244 11.84 0.65 3.72
N GLU A 245 12.28 0.85 2.49
CA GLU A 245 13.67 0.61 2.08
C GLU A 245 14.67 1.47 2.88
N GLN A 246 14.38 2.76 3.10
CA GLN A 246 15.25 3.65 3.90
C GLN A 246 15.33 3.19 5.36
N VAL A 247 14.20 2.83 5.96
CA VAL A 247 14.15 2.29 7.31
C VAL A 247 14.98 1.01 7.40
N LEU A 248 14.79 0.04 6.51
CA LEU A 248 15.56 -1.20 6.48
C LEU A 248 17.07 -0.94 6.33
N LYS A 249 17.48 -0.02 5.46
CA LYS A 249 18.90 0.35 5.28
C LYS A 249 19.54 0.90 6.56
N SER A 250 18.77 1.57 7.42
CA SER A 250 19.28 2.09 8.70
C SER A 250 19.57 0.99 9.72
N TYR A 251 18.85 -0.15 9.65
CA TYR A 251 19.02 -1.30 10.54
C TYR A 251 19.98 -2.36 9.98
N LEU A 252 20.26 -2.34 8.69
CA LEU A 252 21.09 -3.36 8.02
C LEU A 252 22.57 -2.95 7.88
N LYS A 253 22.90 -1.75 8.35
CA LYS A 253 24.29 -1.29 8.45
C LYS A 253 24.97 -1.97 9.63
#